data_edbb97c3514072fd9904d0c282338c0f
#
_entry.id   edbb97c3514072fd9904d0c282338c0f
#
_cell.length_a   1.000
_cell.length_b   1.000
_cell.length_c   1.000
_cell.angle_alpha   90.00
_cell.angle_beta   90.00
_cell.angle_gamma   90.00
#
_symmetry.space_group_name_H-M   'P 1'
#
loop_
_entity.id
_entity.type
_entity.pdbx_description
1 polymer ?
#
loop_
_entity_poly.entity_id
_entity_poly.type
_entity_poly.pdbx_seq_one_letter_code
_entity_poly.pdbx_strand_id
1 'polypeptide(L)'
;GYNGSGIGAYIAENGCPKTSVINTSNFVQTSTCASGVTKHATSMVRIFQTTAPNAVLYQYAQGESPNVASYPQIEVGFHSYFIGEDSAYKTNDRNLDNFIYVNDITSFVAAGNQTSPTGSFYVTTPGKALNAITVGGVYPFTNNYETFSRWKNSQINNHKPEIATYDYFSFPNDANFVDDNGETYNGTVQGTSAATAFSAGVMADVFHQHPFFKHHPEMAKALMITGSTKMIGNATSHDLDNSSIAAHGIPLYEDLGWNTRSRYWRGVNSCCFTGDSIVFTESSIIKAKRYRIAISWLMPGGYIYMNKTIPQDIDLFVVQDGVTLAYSNSAKNPFEVVDFYANSNSDLKIRIKRYANSGTGNVVLGYNMWYE
;
A
#
# COMPACT_ATOMS: atom_id res chain seq x y z
N GLY A 1 20.14 8.45 10.36
CA GLY A 1 18.89 7.75 10.07
C GLY A 1 18.58 7.85 8.59
N TYR A 2 17.76 6.97 8.10
CA TYR A 2 17.23 7.03 6.74
C TYR A 2 16.24 8.18 6.64
N ASN A 3 16.16 8.85 5.50
CA ASN A 3 15.45 10.12 5.37
C ASN A 3 14.98 10.37 3.92
N GLY A 4 14.84 9.31 3.11
CA GLY A 4 14.38 9.37 1.73
C GLY A 4 15.38 9.96 0.72
N SER A 5 16.65 10.14 1.09
CA SER A 5 17.65 10.71 0.19
C SER A 5 17.80 9.89 -1.10
N GLY A 6 17.79 10.57 -2.25
CA GLY A 6 17.87 9.93 -3.57
C GLY A 6 16.57 9.25 -4.03
N ILE A 7 15.46 9.48 -3.32
CA ILE A 7 14.14 8.99 -3.70
C ILE A 7 13.29 10.14 -4.23
N GLY A 8 12.68 9.94 -5.39
CA GLY A 8 11.59 10.77 -5.86
C GLY A 8 10.25 10.18 -5.46
N ALA A 9 9.34 11.03 -5.04
CA ALA A 9 7.97 10.67 -4.76
C ALA A 9 7.00 11.58 -5.52
N TYR A 10 5.76 11.14 -5.74
CA TYR A 10 4.73 12.05 -6.23
C TYR A 10 3.51 12.07 -5.31
N ILE A 11 2.87 13.23 -5.27
CA ILE A 11 1.54 13.42 -4.71
C ILE A 11 0.57 13.81 -5.84
N ALA A 12 -0.57 13.12 -5.93
CA ALA A 12 -1.70 13.59 -6.73
C ALA A 12 -2.72 14.26 -5.80
N GLU A 13 -2.98 15.56 -6.02
CA GLU A 13 -3.77 16.39 -5.09
C GLU A 13 -4.53 17.49 -5.84
N ASN A 14 -5.67 17.91 -5.30
CA ASN A 14 -6.52 18.91 -5.94
C ASN A 14 -6.04 20.35 -5.68
N GLY A 15 -5.32 20.59 -4.60
CA GLY A 15 -4.79 21.90 -4.22
C GLY A 15 -3.26 21.96 -4.21
N CYS A 16 -2.73 23.16 -4.02
CA CYS A 16 -1.31 23.40 -3.77
C CYS A 16 -1.01 23.53 -2.27
N PRO A 17 0.19 23.17 -1.84
CA PRO A 17 0.62 23.48 -0.48
C PRO A 17 1.00 24.95 -0.33
N LYS A 18 0.88 25.48 0.88
CA LYS A 18 1.44 26.79 1.23
C LYS A 18 2.95 26.70 1.35
N THR A 19 3.66 27.31 0.41
CA THR A 19 5.12 27.18 0.30
C THR A 19 5.90 27.71 1.49
N SER A 20 5.34 28.67 2.26
CA SER A 20 6.00 29.23 3.44
C SER A 20 6.09 28.28 4.64
N VAL A 21 5.39 27.14 4.62
CA VAL A 21 5.35 26.18 5.72
C VAL A 21 5.79 24.76 5.33
N ILE A 22 6.34 24.60 4.12
CA ILE A 22 6.91 23.34 3.62
C ILE A 22 8.40 23.49 3.30
N ASN A 23 9.12 22.38 3.16
CA ASN A 23 10.47 22.38 2.62
C ASN A 23 10.44 22.51 1.09
N THR A 24 10.63 23.73 0.58
CA THR A 24 10.61 24.01 -0.86
C THR A 24 11.83 23.50 -1.62
N SER A 25 12.94 23.20 -0.94
CA SER A 25 14.15 22.65 -1.58
C SER A 25 13.93 21.25 -2.13
N ASN A 26 13.00 20.50 -1.55
CA ASN A 26 12.66 19.14 -1.93
C ASN A 26 11.19 19.03 -2.44
N PHE A 27 10.68 20.10 -3.04
CA PHE A 27 9.32 20.14 -3.58
C PHE A 27 9.30 20.72 -5.00
N VAL A 28 8.68 20.02 -5.91
CA VAL A 28 8.53 20.42 -7.32
C VAL A 28 7.05 20.42 -7.68
N GLN A 29 6.52 21.60 -7.98
CA GLN A 29 5.18 21.73 -8.53
C GLN A 29 5.21 21.49 -10.03
N THR A 30 4.58 20.42 -10.49
CA THR A 30 4.55 20.02 -11.91
C THR A 30 3.26 20.41 -12.61
N SER A 31 2.18 20.57 -11.86
CA SER A 31 0.85 20.91 -12.39
C SER A 31 0.28 22.15 -11.71
N THR A 32 -0.66 22.81 -12.37
CA THR A 32 -1.47 23.87 -11.76
C THR A 32 -2.46 23.27 -10.77
N CYS A 33 -2.69 23.98 -9.68
CA CYS A 33 -3.62 23.53 -8.64
C CYS A 33 -4.98 24.17 -8.86
N ALA A 34 -5.94 23.40 -9.30
CA ALA A 34 -7.28 23.91 -9.63
C ALA A 34 -7.99 24.56 -8.43
N SER A 35 -7.73 24.09 -7.21
CA SER A 35 -8.32 24.63 -5.98
C SER A 35 -7.43 25.64 -5.24
N GLY A 36 -6.39 26.16 -5.87
CA GLY A 36 -5.45 27.10 -5.23
C GLY A 36 -4.68 26.47 -4.08
N VAL A 37 -4.28 27.30 -3.11
CA VAL A 37 -3.62 26.83 -1.88
C VAL A 37 -4.65 26.22 -0.95
N THR A 38 -4.43 24.96 -0.53
CA THR A 38 -5.35 24.25 0.39
C THR A 38 -4.65 23.80 1.66
N LYS A 39 -5.40 23.80 2.75
CA LYS A 39 -5.00 23.22 4.03
C LYS A 39 -4.65 21.73 3.86
N HIS A 40 -5.47 21.00 3.08
CA HIS A 40 -5.29 19.58 2.86
C HIS A 40 -3.96 19.28 2.14
N ALA A 41 -3.69 19.90 0.98
CA ALA A 41 -2.43 19.71 0.26
C ALA A 41 -1.20 20.09 1.12
N THR A 42 -1.29 21.19 1.86
CA THR A 42 -0.24 21.63 2.79
C THR A 42 0.06 20.57 3.84
N SER A 43 -0.98 19.99 4.45
CA SER A 43 -0.84 18.95 5.47
C SER A 43 -0.20 17.68 4.91
N MET A 44 -0.64 17.24 3.72
CA MET A 44 -0.12 16.02 3.08
C MET A 44 1.37 16.15 2.75
N VAL A 45 1.77 17.26 2.16
CA VAL A 45 3.18 17.54 1.86
C VAL A 45 4.01 17.58 3.15
N ARG A 46 3.52 18.20 4.21
CA ARG A 46 4.23 18.29 5.50
C ARG A 46 4.41 16.92 6.16
N ILE A 47 3.37 16.09 6.16
CA ILE A 47 3.47 14.73 6.72
C ILE A 47 4.53 13.95 5.97
N PHE A 48 4.49 13.96 4.64
CA PHE A 48 5.49 13.27 3.81
C PHE A 48 6.92 13.80 4.10
N GLN A 49 7.11 15.12 4.09
CA GLN A 49 8.42 15.74 4.31
C GLN A 49 8.94 15.58 5.75
N THR A 50 8.05 15.41 6.73
CA THR A 50 8.46 15.10 8.11
C THR A 50 8.97 13.67 8.21
N THR A 51 8.40 12.76 7.45
CA THR A 51 8.75 11.34 7.44
C THR A 51 9.99 11.10 6.58
N ALA A 52 10.04 11.66 5.36
CA ALA A 52 11.12 11.50 4.39
C ALA A 52 11.68 12.88 3.96
N PRO A 53 12.41 13.60 4.84
CA PRO A 53 12.75 15.01 4.64
C PRO A 53 13.68 15.27 3.45
N ASN A 54 14.42 14.28 2.98
CA ASN A 54 15.36 14.43 1.86
C ASN A 54 14.86 13.77 0.55
N ALA A 55 13.66 13.19 0.55
CA ALA A 55 13.00 12.77 -0.69
C ALA A 55 12.49 13.98 -1.46
N VAL A 56 12.58 13.93 -2.79
CA VAL A 56 12.03 14.99 -3.65
C VAL A 56 10.57 14.67 -3.96
N LEU A 57 9.66 15.57 -3.59
CA LEU A 57 8.22 15.39 -3.80
C LEU A 57 7.74 16.20 -5.02
N TYR A 58 7.17 15.52 -5.99
CA TYR A 58 6.59 16.08 -7.21
C TYR A 58 5.07 16.15 -7.08
N GLN A 59 4.49 17.33 -7.26
CA GLN A 59 3.04 17.49 -7.20
C GLN A 59 2.39 17.45 -8.56
N TYR A 60 1.39 16.60 -8.69
CA TYR A 60 0.49 16.48 -9.84
C TYR A 60 -0.95 16.81 -9.44
N ALA A 61 -1.76 17.23 -10.40
CA ALA A 61 -3.18 17.45 -10.15
C ALA A 61 -3.91 16.12 -9.89
N GLN A 62 -5.04 16.22 -9.18
CA GLN A 62 -5.90 15.08 -8.91
C GLN A 62 -6.27 14.35 -10.20
N GLY A 63 -6.05 13.04 -10.22
CA GLY A 63 -6.32 12.18 -11.37
C GLY A 63 -5.24 12.17 -12.44
N GLU A 64 -4.21 13.00 -12.33
CA GLU A 64 -3.03 12.94 -13.18
C GLU A 64 -2.05 11.86 -12.71
N SER A 65 -1.29 11.34 -13.65
CA SER A 65 -0.19 10.41 -13.40
C SER A 65 1.12 11.05 -13.83
N PRO A 66 2.22 10.81 -13.10
CA PRO A 66 3.54 11.33 -13.45
C PRO A 66 3.99 10.93 -14.85
N ASN A 67 4.66 11.84 -15.54
CA ASN A 67 5.48 11.48 -16.69
C ASN A 67 6.82 10.93 -16.20
N VAL A 68 6.88 9.61 -16.04
CA VAL A 68 8.05 8.89 -15.51
C VAL A 68 9.29 9.07 -16.42
N ALA A 69 9.08 9.22 -17.73
CA ALA A 69 10.20 9.49 -18.64
C ALA A 69 10.90 10.83 -18.34
N SER A 70 10.16 11.83 -17.85
CA SER A 70 10.72 13.13 -17.44
C SER A 70 11.29 13.10 -16.01
N TYR A 71 10.79 12.22 -15.17
CA TYR A 71 11.17 12.13 -13.75
C TYR A 71 11.42 10.66 -13.35
N PRO A 72 12.47 10.03 -13.89
CA PRO A 72 12.73 8.58 -13.69
C PRO A 72 13.10 8.21 -12.26
N GLN A 73 13.40 9.20 -11.41
CA GLN A 73 13.68 8.99 -9.98
C GLN A 73 12.41 8.80 -9.13
N ILE A 74 11.21 8.95 -9.70
CA ILE A 74 9.96 8.69 -8.96
C ILE A 74 9.80 7.19 -8.75
N GLU A 75 9.78 6.79 -7.48
CA GLU A 75 9.71 5.39 -7.02
C GLU A 75 8.43 5.10 -6.25
N VAL A 76 7.89 6.13 -5.57
CA VAL A 76 6.71 6.01 -4.73
C VAL A 76 5.73 7.14 -5.01
N GLY A 77 4.44 6.88 -4.85
CA GLY A 77 3.41 7.88 -4.98
C GLY A 77 2.28 7.72 -3.99
N PHE A 78 1.50 8.80 -3.82
CA PHE A 78 0.32 8.73 -2.98
C PHE A 78 -0.82 9.61 -3.47
N HIS A 79 -2.03 9.11 -3.22
CA HIS A 79 -3.30 9.68 -3.61
C HIS A 79 -4.16 9.89 -2.37
N SER A 80 -4.16 11.10 -1.85
CA SER A 80 -4.89 11.46 -0.62
C SER A 80 -6.25 12.09 -0.92
N TYR A 81 -6.87 11.74 -2.04
CA TYR A 81 -8.16 12.23 -2.52
C TYR A 81 -9.11 11.09 -2.87
N PHE A 82 -10.37 11.41 -3.16
CA PHE A 82 -11.33 10.46 -3.70
C PHE A 82 -12.20 11.08 -4.81
N ILE A 83 -12.70 10.22 -5.70
CA ILE A 83 -13.55 10.62 -6.84
C ILE A 83 -14.95 10.01 -6.74
N GLY A 84 -15.14 8.97 -5.94
CA GLY A 84 -16.43 8.29 -5.79
C GLY A 84 -16.46 7.34 -4.61
N GLU A 85 -17.64 7.12 -4.07
CA GLU A 85 -17.87 6.41 -2.79
C GLU A 85 -18.69 5.12 -2.92
N ASP A 86 -19.03 4.71 -4.13
CA ASP A 86 -19.75 3.46 -4.36
C ASP A 86 -18.84 2.23 -4.36
N SER A 87 -19.44 1.05 -4.47
CA SER A 87 -18.71 -0.22 -4.49
C SER A 87 -18.04 -0.54 -5.82
N ALA A 88 -18.33 0.21 -6.88
CA ALA A 88 -17.89 -0.13 -8.24
C ALA A 88 -16.39 0.13 -8.45
N TYR A 89 -15.70 -0.82 -9.06
CA TYR A 89 -14.38 -0.61 -9.62
C TYR A 89 -14.50 0.23 -10.90
N LYS A 90 -13.88 1.41 -10.92
CA LYS A 90 -14.07 2.44 -11.95
C LYS A 90 -12.85 2.65 -12.83
N THR A 91 -13.02 3.49 -13.84
CA THR A 91 -11.95 3.86 -14.77
C THR A 91 -10.72 4.42 -14.05
N ASN A 92 -10.91 5.22 -13.00
CA ASN A 92 -9.77 5.78 -12.25
C ASN A 92 -9.02 4.70 -11.45
N ASP A 93 -9.71 3.70 -10.89
CA ASP A 93 -9.07 2.55 -10.24
C ASP A 93 -8.23 1.77 -11.28
N ARG A 94 -8.82 1.50 -12.47
CA ARG A 94 -8.14 0.82 -13.57
C ARG A 94 -6.96 1.61 -14.12
N ASN A 95 -7.08 2.93 -14.27
CA ASN A 95 -5.99 3.77 -14.75
C ASN A 95 -4.81 3.75 -13.80
N LEU A 96 -5.06 3.77 -12.48
CA LEU A 96 -4.02 3.64 -11.47
C LEU A 96 -3.38 2.24 -11.51
N ASP A 97 -4.16 1.18 -11.67
CA ASP A 97 -3.63 -0.17 -11.86
C ASP A 97 -2.70 -0.25 -13.08
N ASN A 98 -3.13 0.32 -14.20
CA ASN A 98 -2.30 0.35 -15.41
C ASN A 98 -1.03 1.19 -15.21
N PHE A 99 -1.13 2.34 -14.54
CA PHE A 99 0.02 3.19 -14.24
C PHE A 99 1.06 2.45 -13.40
N ILE A 100 0.64 1.78 -12.33
CA ILE A 100 1.54 0.97 -11.47
C ILE A 100 2.16 -0.18 -12.26
N TYR A 101 1.34 -0.90 -13.05
CA TYR A 101 1.79 -2.05 -13.82
C TYR A 101 2.82 -1.72 -14.90
N VAL A 102 2.66 -0.55 -15.56
CA VAL A 102 3.54 -0.15 -16.68
C VAL A 102 4.81 0.55 -16.20
N ASN A 103 4.72 1.29 -15.09
CA ASN A 103 5.82 2.16 -14.64
C ASN A 103 6.55 1.63 -13.40
N ASP A 104 6.11 0.52 -12.82
CA ASP A 104 6.74 -0.09 -11.65
C ASP A 104 6.87 0.84 -10.43
N ILE A 105 5.87 1.71 -10.22
CA ILE A 105 5.85 2.67 -9.12
C ILE A 105 4.94 2.18 -8.00
N THR A 106 5.46 2.10 -6.79
CA THR A 106 4.65 1.81 -5.60
C THR A 106 3.71 2.96 -5.29
N SER A 107 2.40 2.72 -5.27
CA SER A 107 1.41 3.77 -5.03
C SER A 107 0.51 3.46 -3.84
N PHE A 108 0.38 4.44 -2.95
CA PHE A 108 -0.51 4.42 -1.78
C PHE A 108 -1.77 5.22 -2.05
N VAL A 109 -2.90 4.75 -1.55
CA VAL A 109 -4.20 5.41 -1.75
C VAL A 109 -4.99 5.44 -0.45
N ALA A 110 -5.61 6.58 -0.15
CA ALA A 110 -6.48 6.70 1.01
C ALA A 110 -7.73 5.80 0.87
N ALA A 111 -8.08 5.09 1.94
CA ALA A 111 -9.31 4.30 1.97
C ALA A 111 -10.58 5.18 1.88
N GLY A 112 -10.46 6.43 2.30
CA GLY A 112 -11.52 7.41 2.36
C GLY A 112 -12.10 7.55 3.76
N ASN A 113 -12.73 8.69 4.02
CA ASN A 113 -13.34 9.03 5.29
C ASN A 113 -14.86 9.02 5.15
N GLN A 114 -15.55 8.36 6.07
CA GLN A 114 -17.01 8.35 6.14
C GLN A 114 -17.47 9.45 7.10
N THR A 115 -18.32 10.33 6.64
CA THR A 115 -18.84 11.44 7.43
C THR A 115 -20.17 11.11 8.11
N SER A 116 -20.86 10.04 7.68
CA SER A 116 -22.13 9.62 8.25
C SER A 116 -22.03 8.21 8.83
N PRO A 117 -22.44 7.96 10.07
CA PRO A 117 -22.40 6.62 10.67
C PRO A 117 -23.34 5.61 9.99
N THR A 118 -24.31 6.09 9.21
CA THR A 118 -25.24 5.25 8.43
C THR A 118 -24.86 5.14 6.96
N GLY A 119 -23.75 5.78 6.56
CA GLY A 119 -23.28 5.78 5.18
C GLY A 119 -22.63 4.46 4.77
N SER A 120 -22.33 4.36 3.49
CA SER A 120 -21.57 3.23 2.96
C SER A 120 -20.10 3.35 3.34
N PHE A 121 -19.51 2.27 3.84
CA PHE A 121 -18.08 2.20 4.19
C PHE A 121 -17.22 1.60 3.06
N TYR A 122 -17.72 1.55 1.83
CA TYR A 122 -16.90 1.12 0.71
C TYR A 122 -15.68 2.03 0.56
N VAL A 123 -14.53 1.42 0.35
CA VAL A 123 -13.30 2.14 0.00
C VAL A 123 -13.55 3.00 -1.23
N THR A 124 -13.06 4.22 -1.20
CA THR A 124 -13.30 5.19 -2.27
C THR A 124 -12.44 4.93 -3.51
N THR A 125 -12.86 5.40 -4.68
CA THR A 125 -12.03 5.44 -5.90
C THR A 125 -10.98 6.57 -5.75
N PRO A 126 -9.67 6.34 -6.03
CA PRO A 126 -9.06 5.15 -6.66
C PRO A 126 -8.53 4.08 -5.70
N GLY A 127 -8.95 4.06 -4.44
CA GLY A 127 -8.50 3.07 -3.44
C GLY A 127 -8.94 1.63 -3.74
N LYS A 128 -9.84 1.42 -4.70
CA LYS A 128 -10.22 0.08 -5.17
C LYS A 128 -9.24 -0.51 -6.18
N ALA A 129 -8.22 0.25 -6.60
CA ALA A 129 -7.17 -0.23 -7.47
C ALA A 129 -6.44 -1.42 -6.85
N LEU A 130 -6.25 -2.49 -7.62
CA LEU A 130 -5.74 -3.77 -7.14
C LEU A 130 -4.24 -3.75 -6.91
N ASN A 131 -3.50 -3.01 -7.74
CA ASN A 131 -2.05 -2.88 -7.63
C ASN A 131 -1.63 -1.89 -6.54
N ALA A 132 -2.49 -0.92 -6.21
CA ALA A 132 -2.23 0.07 -5.17
C ALA A 132 -2.31 -0.55 -3.77
N ILE A 133 -1.60 0.06 -2.83
CA ILE A 133 -1.69 -0.20 -1.39
C ILE A 133 -2.67 0.81 -0.81
N THR A 134 -3.84 0.34 -0.41
CA THR A 134 -4.87 1.19 0.19
C THR A 134 -4.66 1.27 1.69
N VAL A 135 -4.77 2.47 2.24
CA VAL A 135 -4.40 2.77 3.62
C VAL A 135 -5.62 3.25 4.41
N GLY A 136 -5.93 2.52 5.48
CA GLY A 136 -6.89 2.93 6.51
C GLY A 136 -6.25 3.79 7.58
N GLY A 137 -7.09 4.46 8.38
CA GLY A 137 -6.66 5.30 9.50
C GLY A 137 -6.71 4.55 10.84
N VAL A 138 -5.67 4.75 11.66
CA VAL A 138 -5.56 4.25 13.02
C VAL A 138 -5.20 5.39 13.96
N TYR A 139 -5.95 5.51 15.05
CA TYR A 139 -5.67 6.52 16.07
C TYR A 139 -4.42 6.15 16.88
N PRO A 140 -3.38 7.01 16.91
CA PRO A 140 -2.07 6.62 17.44
C PRO A 140 -2.06 6.32 18.93
N PHE A 141 -2.98 6.88 19.72
CA PHE A 141 -2.97 6.70 21.17
C PHE A 141 -3.66 5.40 21.63
N THR A 142 -4.52 4.81 20.81
CA THR A 142 -5.23 3.56 21.15
C THR A 142 -4.89 2.41 20.21
N ASN A 143 -4.29 2.69 19.07
CA ASN A 143 -4.12 1.78 17.94
C ASN A 143 -5.44 1.21 17.40
N ASN A 144 -6.56 1.86 17.69
CA ASN A 144 -7.86 1.46 17.16
C ASN A 144 -8.03 1.97 15.73
N TYR A 145 -8.65 1.16 14.89
CA TYR A 145 -9.12 1.59 13.57
C TYR A 145 -10.13 2.71 13.75
N GLU A 146 -9.96 3.79 13.00
CA GLU A 146 -10.83 4.95 13.13
C GLU A 146 -12.25 4.64 12.63
N THR A 147 -13.24 5.15 13.40
CA THR A 147 -14.65 4.91 13.10
C THR A 147 -15.11 5.51 11.78
N PHE A 148 -14.44 6.54 11.31
CA PHE A 148 -14.71 7.16 10.00
C PHE A 148 -13.90 6.50 8.86
N SER A 149 -12.85 5.74 9.15
CA SER A 149 -12.03 5.11 8.12
C SER A 149 -12.83 4.04 7.38
N ARG A 150 -12.87 4.14 6.06
CA ARG A 150 -13.60 3.18 5.21
C ARG A 150 -12.84 1.86 5.13
N TRP A 151 -13.57 0.75 5.12
CA TRP A 151 -12.98 -0.58 5.20
C TRP A 151 -13.71 -1.63 4.36
N LYS A 152 -14.86 -1.26 3.75
CA LYS A 152 -15.67 -2.24 3.06
C LYS A 152 -15.13 -2.51 1.66
N ASN A 153 -15.02 -3.79 1.34
CA ASN A 153 -14.55 -4.27 0.05
C ASN A 153 -15.39 -3.76 -1.11
N SER A 154 -14.76 -3.64 -2.27
CA SER A 154 -15.45 -3.32 -3.52
C SER A 154 -16.42 -4.43 -3.96
N GLN A 155 -17.14 -4.19 -5.07
CA GLN A 155 -18.05 -5.18 -5.66
C GLN A 155 -17.38 -6.51 -6.05
N ILE A 156 -16.06 -6.49 -6.29
CA ILE A 156 -15.28 -7.71 -6.57
C ILE A 156 -14.85 -8.43 -5.30
N ASN A 157 -15.14 -7.86 -4.15
CA ASN A 157 -14.89 -8.42 -2.83
C ASN A 157 -13.40 -8.70 -2.53
N ASN A 158 -12.50 -7.91 -3.11
CA ASN A 158 -11.08 -7.90 -2.75
C ASN A 158 -10.88 -7.17 -1.42
N HIS A 159 -9.96 -7.64 -0.60
CA HIS A 159 -9.66 -7.03 0.68
C HIS A 159 -9.05 -5.64 0.50
N LYS A 160 -9.71 -4.64 1.06
CA LYS A 160 -9.32 -3.24 1.14
C LYS A 160 -9.79 -2.63 2.46
N PRO A 161 -8.99 -1.78 3.09
CA PRO A 161 -7.58 -1.46 2.79
C PRO A 161 -6.65 -2.63 3.12
N GLU A 162 -5.46 -2.70 2.48
CA GLU A 162 -4.47 -3.72 2.80
C GLU A 162 -3.78 -3.47 4.15
N ILE A 163 -3.53 -2.21 4.47
CA ILE A 163 -2.88 -1.81 5.71
C ILE A 163 -3.63 -0.66 6.37
N ALA A 164 -3.34 -0.41 7.64
CA ALA A 164 -3.75 0.81 8.32
C ALA A 164 -2.55 1.43 9.04
N THR A 165 -2.46 2.75 9.01
CA THR A 165 -1.38 3.48 9.68
C THR A 165 -1.91 4.64 10.49
N TYR A 166 -1.05 5.25 11.31
CA TYR A 166 -1.42 6.40 12.11
C TYR A 166 -1.90 7.55 11.24
N ASP A 167 -2.99 8.15 11.62
CA ASP A 167 -3.74 9.13 10.83
C ASP A 167 -3.87 10.50 11.47
N TYR A 168 -3.31 10.69 12.68
CA TYR A 168 -3.35 11.95 13.42
C TYR A 168 -1.95 12.55 13.55
N PHE A 169 -1.81 13.78 13.05
CA PHE A 169 -0.56 14.54 13.06
C PHE A 169 -0.79 15.95 13.58
N SER A 170 0.16 16.47 14.34
CA SER A 170 0.17 17.83 14.83
C SER A 170 1.53 18.47 14.56
N PHE A 171 1.50 19.68 14.01
CA PHE A 171 2.67 20.50 13.71
C PHE A 171 2.66 21.74 14.62
N PRO A 172 3.11 21.63 15.87
CA PRO A 172 3.13 22.75 16.79
C PRO A 172 4.07 23.85 16.27
N ASN A 173 3.74 25.09 16.57
CA ASN A 173 4.46 26.28 16.15
C ASN A 173 4.30 26.70 14.68
N ASP A 174 3.30 26.16 13.98
CA ASP A 174 2.99 26.63 12.63
C ASP A 174 2.20 27.92 12.64
N ALA A 175 2.48 28.78 11.69
CA ALA A 175 1.66 29.95 11.43
C ALA A 175 0.27 29.50 10.95
N ASN A 176 -0.77 29.88 11.68
CA ASN A 176 -2.15 29.71 11.22
C ASN A 176 -2.35 30.51 9.93
N PHE A 177 -3.07 29.92 9.00
CA PHE A 177 -3.51 30.62 7.80
C PHE A 177 -4.91 30.17 7.39
N VAL A 178 -5.59 31.00 6.63
CA VAL A 178 -6.81 30.63 5.92
C VAL A 178 -6.42 30.27 4.50
N ASP A 179 -6.85 29.12 4.02
CA ASP A 179 -6.59 28.67 2.66
C ASP A 179 -7.52 29.35 1.64
N ASP A 180 -7.28 29.08 0.34
CA ASP A 180 -8.08 29.71 -0.74
C ASP A 180 -9.54 29.20 -0.76
N ASN A 181 -9.86 28.13 -0.04
CA ASN A 181 -11.23 27.65 0.16
C ASN A 181 -11.89 28.21 1.44
N GLY A 182 -11.20 29.08 2.19
CA GLY A 182 -11.69 29.66 3.44
C GLY A 182 -11.54 28.74 4.67
N GLU A 183 -10.81 27.62 4.56
CA GLU A 183 -10.54 26.73 5.68
C GLU A 183 -9.32 27.20 6.50
N THR A 184 -9.47 27.18 7.82
CA THR A 184 -8.36 27.53 8.72
C THR A 184 -7.41 26.35 8.89
N TYR A 185 -6.13 26.57 8.65
CA TYR A 185 -5.04 25.68 8.99
C TYR A 185 -4.54 25.99 10.42
N ASN A 186 -4.48 24.98 11.26
CA ASN A 186 -4.06 25.11 12.66
C ASN A 186 -2.93 24.12 13.03
N GLY A 187 -2.26 23.56 12.03
CA GLY A 187 -1.17 22.61 12.24
C GLY A 187 -1.60 21.20 12.62
N THR A 188 -2.90 20.91 12.71
CA THR A 188 -3.41 19.57 13.04
C THR A 188 -4.20 19.00 11.88
N VAL A 189 -3.99 17.71 11.61
CA VAL A 189 -4.71 16.96 10.57
C VAL A 189 -4.97 15.53 11.02
N GLN A 190 -6.15 15.02 10.65
CA GLN A 190 -6.55 13.64 10.89
C GLN A 190 -7.28 13.10 9.66
N GLY A 191 -7.12 11.81 9.39
CA GLY A 191 -7.84 11.10 8.33
C GLY A 191 -6.97 10.13 7.55
N THR A 192 -7.63 9.29 6.73
CA THR A 192 -6.95 8.30 5.88
C THR A 192 -5.98 8.95 4.89
N SER A 193 -6.20 10.20 4.51
CA SER A 193 -5.26 11.00 3.70
C SER A 193 -3.93 11.17 4.40
N ALA A 194 -3.95 11.50 5.70
CA ALA A 194 -2.76 11.67 6.53
C ALA A 194 -2.00 10.35 6.69
N ALA A 195 -2.73 9.26 6.96
CA ALA A 195 -2.19 7.90 7.02
C ALA A 195 -1.49 7.51 5.71
N THR A 196 -2.05 7.90 4.58
CA THR A 196 -1.51 7.61 3.23
C THR A 196 -0.21 8.38 2.97
N ALA A 197 -0.19 9.68 3.26
CA ALA A 197 1.02 10.49 3.12
C ALA A 197 2.16 10.00 4.02
N PHE A 198 1.84 9.59 5.24
CA PHE A 198 2.77 8.98 6.18
C PHE A 198 3.34 7.65 5.64
N SER A 199 2.48 6.76 5.13
CA SER A 199 2.89 5.47 4.57
C SER A 199 3.83 5.64 3.37
N ALA A 200 3.56 6.61 2.50
CA ALA A 200 4.43 6.92 1.36
C ALA A 200 5.80 7.45 1.81
N GLY A 201 5.84 8.29 2.84
CA GLY A 201 7.10 8.75 3.43
C GLY A 201 7.90 7.60 4.06
N VAL A 202 7.26 6.71 4.80
CA VAL A 202 7.88 5.49 5.34
C VAL A 202 8.47 4.64 4.22
N MET A 203 7.74 4.45 3.12
CA MET A 203 8.24 3.67 1.98
C MET A 203 9.42 4.35 1.29
N ALA A 204 9.43 5.68 1.20
CA ALA A 204 10.59 6.41 0.66
C ALA A 204 11.85 6.18 1.53
N ASP A 205 11.71 6.10 2.85
CA ASP A 205 12.80 5.75 3.75
C ASP A 205 13.25 4.29 3.58
N VAL A 206 12.30 3.37 3.42
CA VAL A 206 12.59 1.96 3.13
C VAL A 206 13.35 1.83 1.80
N PHE A 207 12.96 2.53 0.76
CA PHE A 207 13.67 2.51 -0.53
C PHE A 207 15.07 3.13 -0.47
N HIS A 208 15.25 4.16 0.37
CA HIS A 208 16.59 4.70 0.64
C HIS A 208 17.47 3.66 1.33
N GLN A 209 16.93 2.96 2.31
CA GLN A 209 17.67 1.95 3.10
C GLN A 209 17.89 0.66 2.32
N HIS A 210 16.90 0.22 1.56
CA HIS A 210 16.86 -1.03 0.84
C HIS A 210 16.51 -0.81 -0.64
N PRO A 211 17.47 -0.32 -1.46
CA PRO A 211 17.23 0.02 -2.88
C PRO A 211 16.71 -1.17 -3.73
N PHE A 212 16.85 -2.39 -3.23
CA PHE A 212 16.34 -3.59 -3.86
C PHE A 212 14.81 -3.58 -4.07
N PHE A 213 14.06 -2.82 -3.26
CA PHE A 213 12.59 -2.72 -3.41
C PHE A 213 12.15 -1.68 -4.45
N LYS A 214 13.07 -0.83 -4.94
CA LYS A 214 12.74 0.16 -5.97
C LYS A 214 12.27 -0.53 -7.24
N HIS A 215 11.28 0.06 -7.92
CA HIS A 215 10.69 -0.49 -9.13
C HIS A 215 10.10 -1.91 -8.98
N HIS A 216 9.75 -2.28 -7.74
CA HIS A 216 9.12 -3.57 -7.42
C HIS A 216 7.86 -3.37 -6.55
N PRO A 217 6.78 -2.74 -7.09
CA PRO A 217 5.56 -2.50 -6.31
C PRO A 217 4.91 -3.79 -5.80
N GLU A 218 5.10 -4.91 -6.51
CA GLU A 218 4.67 -6.24 -6.06
C GLU A 218 5.40 -6.69 -4.79
N MET A 219 6.70 -6.43 -4.67
CA MET A 219 7.45 -6.73 -3.45
C MET A 219 7.15 -5.71 -2.34
N ALA A 220 7.04 -4.43 -2.69
CA ALA A 220 6.71 -3.38 -1.73
C ALA A 220 5.36 -3.64 -1.06
N LYS A 221 4.36 -4.10 -1.81
CA LYS A 221 3.06 -4.48 -1.27
C LYS A 221 3.16 -5.71 -0.36
N ALA A 222 3.87 -6.75 -0.76
CA ALA A 222 4.11 -7.92 0.08
C ALA A 222 4.86 -7.54 1.37
N LEU A 223 5.86 -6.65 1.28
CA LEU A 223 6.60 -6.13 2.43
C LEU A 223 5.70 -5.37 3.40
N MET A 224 4.87 -4.44 2.91
CA MET A 224 3.94 -3.69 3.76
C MET A 224 2.95 -4.60 4.48
N ILE A 225 2.43 -5.62 3.80
CA ILE A 225 1.52 -6.60 4.40
C ILE A 225 2.23 -7.43 5.47
N THR A 226 3.42 -7.95 5.21
CA THR A 226 4.17 -8.76 6.18
C THR A 226 4.69 -7.96 7.36
N GLY A 227 5.16 -6.73 7.13
CA GLY A 227 5.61 -5.81 8.16
C GLY A 227 4.48 -5.19 9.00
N SER A 228 3.21 -5.44 8.62
CA SER A 228 2.05 -5.04 9.42
C SER A 228 1.84 -5.97 10.62
N THR A 229 2.85 -6.04 11.48
CA THR A 229 2.93 -6.99 12.60
C THR A 229 2.19 -6.53 13.83
N LYS A 230 1.93 -5.24 13.96
CA LYS A 230 1.19 -4.67 15.08
C LYS A 230 -0.31 -4.79 14.85
N MET A 231 -1.00 -5.40 15.80
CA MET A 231 -2.46 -5.54 15.74
C MET A 231 -3.17 -4.20 15.88
N ILE A 232 -4.30 -4.07 15.17
CA ILE A 232 -5.24 -2.99 15.35
C ILE A 232 -6.03 -3.27 16.63
N GLY A 233 -6.08 -2.30 17.55
CA GLY A 233 -6.55 -2.52 18.92
C GLY A 233 -8.01 -2.95 19.06
N ASN A 234 -8.88 -2.61 18.11
CA ASN A 234 -10.28 -3.04 18.05
C ASN A 234 -10.53 -4.19 17.06
N ALA A 235 -9.47 -4.80 16.51
CA ALA A 235 -9.55 -6.01 15.68
C ALA A 235 -9.31 -7.24 16.55
N THR A 236 -10.11 -8.29 16.35
CA THR A 236 -10.00 -9.54 17.11
C THR A 236 -8.94 -10.49 16.55
N SER A 237 -8.50 -10.25 15.31
CA SER A 237 -7.44 -11.03 14.64
C SER A 237 -6.93 -10.27 13.42
N HIS A 238 -5.76 -10.64 12.90
CA HIS A 238 -5.36 -10.35 11.52
C HIS A 238 -6.19 -11.24 10.59
N ASP A 239 -7.48 -10.97 10.52
CA ASP A 239 -8.39 -11.83 9.79
C ASP A 239 -8.28 -11.58 8.30
N LEU A 240 -7.67 -12.52 7.60
CA LEU A 240 -7.36 -12.46 6.19
C LEU A 240 -8.61 -12.59 5.31
N ASP A 241 -9.69 -13.14 5.88
CA ASP A 241 -10.92 -13.45 5.16
C ASP A 241 -12.17 -12.74 5.71
N ASN A 242 -12.06 -12.02 6.82
CA ASN A 242 -13.24 -11.44 7.46
C ASN A 242 -13.48 -9.98 7.02
N SER A 243 -14.70 -9.72 6.64
CA SER A 243 -15.18 -8.44 6.12
C SER A 243 -15.37 -7.32 7.15
N SER A 244 -14.99 -7.51 8.41
CA SER A 244 -15.26 -6.51 9.43
C SER A 244 -14.21 -5.40 9.52
N ILE A 245 -12.91 -5.74 9.36
CA ILE A 245 -11.82 -4.78 9.21
C ILE A 245 -10.80 -5.40 8.25
N ALA A 246 -10.71 -4.90 7.03
CA ALA A 246 -9.93 -5.52 5.97
C ALA A 246 -8.41 -5.31 6.06
N ALA A 247 -7.93 -4.42 6.94
CA ALA A 247 -6.49 -4.13 7.06
C ALA A 247 -5.74 -5.27 7.77
N HIS A 248 -4.58 -5.65 7.22
CA HIS A 248 -3.73 -6.71 7.77
C HIS A 248 -2.95 -6.30 9.03
N GLY A 249 -3.09 -5.07 9.51
CA GLY A 249 -2.43 -4.55 10.70
C GLY A 249 -1.77 -3.19 10.44
N ILE A 250 -0.96 -2.78 11.42
CA ILE A 250 -0.19 -1.54 11.37
C ILE A 250 1.26 -1.91 11.05
N PRO A 251 1.83 -1.44 9.91
CA PRO A 251 3.22 -1.67 9.60
C PRO A 251 4.12 -0.94 10.60
N LEU A 252 5.09 -1.67 11.15
CA LEU A 252 6.13 -1.11 11.98
C LEU A 252 7.39 -0.89 11.13
N TYR A 253 7.99 0.29 11.22
CA TYR A 253 9.18 0.63 10.44
C TYR A 253 10.32 -0.37 10.65
N GLU A 254 10.52 -0.81 11.89
CA GLU A 254 11.52 -1.82 12.27
C GLU A 254 11.29 -3.19 11.61
N ASP A 255 10.08 -3.48 11.14
CA ASP A 255 9.74 -4.73 10.46
C ASP A 255 9.77 -4.61 8.94
N LEU A 256 9.96 -3.38 8.42
CA LEU A 256 10.02 -3.13 6.99
C LEU A 256 11.46 -3.20 6.49
N GLY A 257 11.83 -4.34 5.91
CA GLY A 257 13.18 -4.58 5.38
C GLY A 257 14.18 -5.16 6.39
N TRP A 258 13.86 -5.19 7.68
CA TRP A 258 14.61 -5.89 8.73
C TRP A 258 13.96 -7.25 9.01
N ASN A 259 14.79 -8.26 9.32
CA ASN A 259 14.28 -9.60 9.54
C ASN A 259 13.35 -10.08 8.42
N THR A 260 13.70 -9.76 7.18
CA THR A 260 12.90 -10.13 6.02
C THR A 260 13.72 -10.85 4.96
N ARG A 261 13.04 -11.66 4.15
CA ARG A 261 13.58 -12.27 2.95
C ARG A 261 12.63 -12.01 1.80
N SER A 262 13.15 -11.44 0.72
CA SER A 262 12.32 -11.00 -0.42
C SER A 262 12.79 -11.64 -1.71
N ARG A 263 11.84 -11.90 -2.59
CA ARG A 263 12.07 -12.44 -3.95
C ARG A 263 11.07 -11.81 -4.91
N TYR A 264 11.41 -11.83 -6.19
CA TYR A 264 10.47 -11.48 -7.25
C TYR A 264 10.65 -12.35 -8.47
N TRP A 265 9.59 -12.44 -9.26
CA TRP A 265 9.57 -13.15 -10.54
C TRP A 265 8.86 -12.28 -11.56
N ARG A 266 9.52 -12.03 -12.67
CA ARG A 266 8.99 -11.23 -13.77
C ARG A 266 9.28 -11.90 -15.11
N GLY A 267 8.30 -11.95 -15.99
CA GLY A 267 8.47 -12.49 -17.32
C GLY A 267 7.16 -12.81 -18.02
N VAL A 268 7.28 -13.48 -19.16
CA VAL A 268 6.12 -13.94 -19.92
C VAL A 268 5.26 -14.92 -19.10
N ASN A 269 4.03 -15.08 -19.48
CA ASN A 269 2.99 -15.79 -18.73
C ASN A 269 3.40 -17.16 -18.14
N SER A 270 4.25 -17.92 -18.82
CA SER A 270 4.76 -19.22 -18.35
C SER A 270 6.08 -19.12 -17.59
N CYS A 271 6.67 -17.91 -17.43
CA CYS A 271 7.93 -17.77 -16.73
C CYS A 271 7.81 -18.32 -15.31
N CYS A 272 8.92 -18.82 -14.81
CA CYS A 272 9.10 -19.04 -13.37
C CYS A 272 8.28 -20.21 -12.78
N PHE A 273 7.18 -20.62 -13.40
CA PHE A 273 6.38 -21.77 -12.99
C PHE A 273 6.89 -23.05 -13.66
N THR A 274 7.23 -24.04 -12.84
CA THR A 274 7.43 -25.41 -13.33
C THR A 274 6.10 -26.15 -13.20
N GLY A 275 5.44 -26.41 -14.34
CA GLY A 275 4.03 -26.80 -14.34
C GLY A 275 3.15 -25.66 -13.86
N ASP A 276 2.47 -25.84 -12.72
CA ASP A 276 1.59 -24.85 -12.10
C ASP A 276 2.22 -24.10 -10.90
N SER A 277 3.49 -24.40 -10.55
CA SER A 277 4.04 -23.95 -9.26
C SER A 277 5.45 -23.38 -9.36
N ILE A 278 5.74 -22.40 -8.51
CA ILE A 278 7.08 -21.99 -8.10
C ILE A 278 7.32 -22.65 -6.74
N VAL A 279 8.45 -23.38 -6.59
CA VAL A 279 8.79 -24.05 -5.34
C VAL A 279 10.22 -23.71 -4.93
N PHE A 280 10.42 -23.30 -3.69
CA PHE A 280 11.74 -23.03 -3.13
C PHE A 280 11.76 -23.29 -1.62
N THR A 281 12.94 -23.20 -1.03
CA THR A 281 13.17 -23.48 0.39
C THR A 281 13.63 -22.24 1.11
N GLU A 282 13.08 -21.99 2.29
CA GLU A 282 13.56 -21.02 3.27
C GLU A 282 14.20 -21.76 4.44
N SER A 283 15.50 -21.51 4.63
CA SER A 283 16.32 -22.18 5.64
C SER A 283 16.50 -21.33 6.89
N SER A 284 17.18 -21.88 7.90
CA SER A 284 17.45 -21.20 9.18
C SER A 284 16.17 -20.82 9.93
N ILE A 285 15.21 -21.71 9.90
CA ILE A 285 13.95 -21.58 10.64
C ILE A 285 14.18 -21.92 12.11
N ILE A 286 13.57 -21.15 13.00
CA ILE A 286 13.65 -21.34 14.44
C ILE A 286 12.27 -21.78 14.95
N LYS A 287 12.22 -22.94 15.60
CA LYS A 287 11.00 -23.47 16.20
C LYS A 287 10.36 -22.46 17.17
N ALA A 288 9.04 -22.38 17.14
CA ALA A 288 8.21 -21.51 17.97
C ALA A 288 8.40 -19.99 17.74
N LYS A 289 9.19 -19.59 16.73
CA LYS A 289 9.19 -18.21 16.24
C LYS A 289 8.04 -17.98 15.28
N ARG A 290 7.53 -16.75 15.27
CA ARG A 290 6.49 -16.29 14.37
C ARG A 290 7.07 -15.95 13.02
N TYR A 291 6.37 -16.35 11.98
CA TYR A 291 6.68 -16.05 10.58
C TYR A 291 5.44 -15.50 9.90
N ARG A 292 5.63 -14.49 9.10
CA ARG A 292 4.58 -13.94 8.26
C ARG A 292 5.06 -13.89 6.83
N ILE A 293 4.33 -14.50 5.92
CA ILE A 293 4.71 -14.60 4.51
C ILE A 293 3.58 -14.04 3.67
N ALA A 294 3.93 -13.16 2.72
CA ALA A 294 2.99 -12.68 1.72
C ALA A 294 3.57 -12.81 0.32
N ILE A 295 2.69 -13.09 -0.63
CA ILE A 295 2.92 -12.88 -2.06
C ILE A 295 1.97 -11.80 -2.56
N SER A 296 2.38 -11.05 -3.56
CA SER A 296 1.54 -10.08 -4.24
C SER A 296 1.92 -10.03 -5.72
N TRP A 297 0.94 -9.89 -6.58
CA TRP A 297 1.18 -9.79 -8.02
C TRP A 297 0.43 -8.63 -8.63
N LEU A 298 0.98 -8.10 -9.72
CA LEU A 298 0.39 -6.97 -10.42
C LEU A 298 -0.59 -7.43 -11.50
N MET A 299 -1.67 -6.71 -11.62
CA MET A 299 -2.72 -6.92 -12.60
C MET A 299 -2.60 -5.89 -13.72
N PRO A 300 -2.65 -6.31 -15.01
CA PRO A 300 -2.68 -5.36 -16.10
C PRO A 300 -3.97 -4.54 -16.09
N GLY A 301 -3.84 -3.21 -16.18
CA GLY A 301 -4.97 -2.27 -16.07
C GLY A 301 -5.96 -2.31 -17.25
N GLY A 302 -5.65 -3.04 -18.33
CA GLY A 302 -6.59 -3.29 -19.42
C GLY A 302 -7.68 -4.31 -19.11
N TYR A 303 -7.60 -4.97 -17.97
CA TYR A 303 -8.56 -5.99 -17.57
C TYR A 303 -9.84 -5.36 -17.02
N ILE A 304 -10.98 -5.75 -17.58
CA ILE A 304 -12.29 -5.31 -17.11
C ILE A 304 -12.83 -6.36 -16.15
N TYR A 305 -12.94 -6.02 -14.87
CA TYR A 305 -13.50 -6.90 -13.83
C TYR A 305 -15.02 -7.05 -13.99
N MET A 306 -15.46 -7.84 -14.95
CA MET A 306 -16.87 -8.10 -15.16
C MET A 306 -17.43 -9.19 -14.24
N ASN A 307 -16.59 -10.10 -13.72
CA ASN A 307 -17.05 -11.39 -13.14
C ASN A 307 -16.54 -11.68 -11.72
N LYS A 308 -16.08 -10.71 -10.96
CA LYS A 308 -15.66 -10.88 -9.54
C LYS A 308 -14.46 -11.80 -9.30
N THR A 309 -13.71 -12.18 -10.33
CA THR A 309 -12.49 -12.97 -10.22
C THR A 309 -11.32 -12.20 -10.82
N ILE A 310 -10.16 -12.33 -10.21
CA ILE A 310 -8.91 -11.78 -10.75
C ILE A 310 -8.40 -12.68 -11.89
N PRO A 311 -7.66 -12.11 -12.89
CA PRO A 311 -7.21 -12.90 -14.06
C PRO A 311 -6.20 -13.98 -13.74
N GLN A 312 -5.39 -13.78 -12.69
CA GLN A 312 -4.46 -14.78 -12.18
C GLN A 312 -4.82 -15.09 -10.74
N ASP A 313 -5.13 -16.33 -10.48
CA ASP A 313 -5.43 -16.87 -9.16
C ASP A 313 -4.21 -17.66 -8.69
N ILE A 314 -3.50 -17.12 -7.70
CA ILE A 314 -2.20 -17.62 -7.24
C ILE A 314 -2.26 -17.85 -5.73
N ASP A 315 -2.12 -19.10 -5.33
CA ASP A 315 -2.19 -19.54 -3.94
C ASP A 315 -0.81 -19.66 -3.30
N LEU A 316 -0.76 -19.48 -1.99
CA LEU A 316 0.45 -19.63 -1.19
C LEU A 316 0.31 -20.81 -0.21
N PHE A 317 1.28 -21.73 -0.25
CA PHE A 317 1.38 -22.85 0.68
C PHE A 317 2.74 -22.86 1.35
N VAL A 318 2.75 -23.11 2.66
CA VAL A 318 3.94 -23.30 3.49
C VAL A 318 3.91 -24.71 4.05
N VAL A 319 4.95 -25.49 3.73
CA VAL A 319 5.09 -26.89 4.15
C VAL A 319 6.32 -27.01 5.03
N GLN A 320 6.19 -27.67 6.18
CA GLN A 320 7.28 -28.05 7.09
C GLN A 320 7.17 -29.52 7.45
N ASP A 321 8.28 -30.26 7.42
CA ASP A 321 8.33 -31.70 7.73
C ASP A 321 7.31 -32.55 6.94
N GLY A 322 7.04 -32.14 5.67
CA GLY A 322 6.09 -32.84 4.80
C GLY A 322 4.61 -32.51 5.05
N VAL A 323 4.31 -31.66 6.03
CA VAL A 323 2.92 -31.25 6.37
C VAL A 323 2.70 -29.79 5.98
N THR A 324 1.54 -29.48 5.42
CA THR A 324 1.13 -28.09 5.18
C THR A 324 0.88 -27.39 6.51
N LEU A 325 1.77 -26.44 6.84
CA LEU A 325 1.72 -25.68 8.07
C LEU A 325 0.76 -24.48 7.99
N ALA A 326 0.74 -23.81 6.85
CA ALA A 326 -0.14 -22.70 6.57
C ALA A 326 -0.41 -22.57 5.07
N TYR A 327 -1.56 -22.01 4.71
CA TYR A 327 -1.90 -21.70 3.32
C TYR A 327 -2.87 -20.52 3.24
N SER A 328 -2.88 -19.87 2.09
CA SER A 328 -3.84 -18.83 1.72
C SER A 328 -4.19 -19.00 0.24
N ASN A 329 -5.48 -18.94 -0.11
CA ASN A 329 -6.00 -19.35 -1.42
C ASN A 329 -7.22 -18.53 -1.86
N SER A 330 -7.12 -17.22 -1.82
CA SER A 330 -8.21 -16.30 -2.20
C SER A 330 -8.28 -16.05 -3.71
N ALA A 331 -9.34 -16.45 -4.35
CA ALA A 331 -9.60 -16.13 -5.77
C ALA A 331 -10.00 -14.65 -6.03
N LYS A 332 -9.87 -13.76 -5.02
CA LYS A 332 -10.37 -12.38 -5.10
C LYS A 332 -9.31 -11.32 -4.90
N ASN A 333 -8.18 -11.68 -4.30
CA ASN A 333 -7.10 -10.76 -3.96
C ASN A 333 -5.90 -10.97 -4.89
N PRO A 334 -5.21 -9.92 -5.35
CA PRO A 334 -3.93 -10.03 -6.03
C PRO A 334 -2.78 -10.15 -5.01
N PHE A 335 -3.02 -10.80 -3.89
CA PHE A 335 -2.05 -11.13 -2.86
C PHE A 335 -2.56 -12.28 -2.00
N GLU A 336 -1.64 -13.02 -1.40
CA GLU A 336 -1.92 -14.03 -0.38
C GLU A 336 -1.01 -13.79 0.83
N VAL A 337 -1.49 -14.09 2.02
CA VAL A 337 -0.72 -13.93 3.25
C VAL A 337 -1.03 -15.02 4.26
N VAL A 338 0.02 -15.49 4.93
CA VAL A 338 -0.06 -16.43 6.05
C VAL A 338 0.73 -15.90 7.25
N ASP A 339 0.25 -16.23 8.43
CA ASP A 339 0.85 -15.85 9.72
C ASP A 339 0.83 -17.09 10.63
N PHE A 340 1.99 -17.56 11.07
CA PHE A 340 2.12 -18.84 11.77
C PHE A 340 3.36 -18.91 12.65
N TYR A 341 3.39 -19.89 13.52
CA TYR A 341 4.56 -20.27 14.31
C TYR A 341 5.19 -21.53 13.72
N ALA A 342 6.53 -21.58 13.61
CA ALA A 342 7.22 -22.76 13.10
C ALA A 342 7.13 -23.93 14.10
N ASN A 343 6.81 -25.12 13.60
CA ASN A 343 6.66 -26.34 14.44
C ASN A 343 8.01 -27.00 14.76
N SER A 344 9.02 -26.77 13.94
CA SER A 344 10.36 -27.34 14.11
C SER A 344 11.44 -26.38 13.60
N ASN A 345 12.72 -26.78 13.67
CA ASN A 345 13.84 -26.05 13.09
C ASN A 345 14.12 -26.49 11.62
N SER A 346 13.30 -27.36 11.06
CA SER A 346 13.43 -27.77 9.66
C SER A 346 13.08 -26.64 8.74
N ASP A 347 13.66 -26.66 7.55
CA ASP A 347 13.39 -25.69 6.49
C ASP A 347 11.91 -25.64 6.12
N LEU A 348 11.45 -24.45 5.72
CA LEU A 348 10.14 -24.28 5.12
C LEU A 348 10.23 -24.47 3.61
N LYS A 349 9.41 -25.33 3.05
CA LYS A 349 9.17 -25.42 1.63
C LYS A 349 8.02 -24.51 1.25
N ILE A 350 8.31 -23.48 0.48
CA ILE A 350 7.32 -22.53 -0.03
C ILE A 350 6.85 -23.00 -1.39
N ARG A 351 5.55 -23.11 -1.57
CA ARG A 351 4.93 -23.41 -2.85
C ARG A 351 3.95 -22.31 -3.21
N ILE A 352 4.24 -21.62 -4.30
CA ILE A 352 3.37 -20.63 -4.93
C ILE A 352 2.71 -21.32 -6.11
N LYS A 353 1.41 -21.56 -6.05
CA LYS A 353 0.68 -22.32 -7.04
C LYS A 353 -0.26 -21.42 -7.83
N ARG A 354 -0.14 -21.40 -9.13
CA ARG A 354 -1.11 -20.72 -10.00
C ARG A 354 -2.27 -21.66 -10.28
N TYR A 355 -3.41 -21.39 -9.64
CA TYR A 355 -4.61 -22.20 -9.75
C TYR A 355 -5.37 -21.91 -11.05
N ALA A 356 -5.52 -20.64 -11.41
CA ALA A 356 -6.15 -20.21 -12.64
C ALA A 356 -5.36 -19.09 -13.31
N ASN A 357 -5.43 -19.04 -14.64
CA ASN A 357 -4.83 -18.01 -15.46
C ASN A 357 -5.67 -17.78 -16.70
N SER A 358 -6.29 -16.63 -16.81
CA SER A 358 -7.08 -16.24 -17.99
C SER A 358 -6.25 -15.69 -19.16
N GLY A 359 -4.93 -15.89 -19.14
CA GLY A 359 -4.04 -15.58 -20.26
C GLY A 359 -3.69 -14.10 -20.43
N THR A 360 -3.75 -13.33 -19.38
CA THR A 360 -3.64 -11.88 -19.43
C THR A 360 -2.28 -11.35 -19.00
N GLY A 361 -1.29 -11.46 -19.85
CA GLY A 361 -0.06 -10.71 -19.67
C GLY A 361 1.05 -11.43 -18.90
N ASN A 362 2.05 -10.68 -18.52
CA ASN A 362 3.25 -11.17 -17.86
C ASN A 362 2.99 -11.46 -16.37
N VAL A 363 3.77 -12.36 -15.83
CA VAL A 363 3.91 -12.55 -14.39
C VAL A 363 4.74 -11.40 -13.83
N VAL A 364 4.21 -10.70 -12.82
CA VAL A 364 4.91 -9.70 -12.01
C VAL A 364 4.54 -10.01 -10.57
N LEU A 365 5.33 -10.86 -9.93
CA LEU A 365 5.04 -11.48 -8.64
C LEU A 365 6.14 -11.16 -7.63
N GLY A 366 5.77 -10.67 -6.47
CA GLY A 366 6.63 -10.42 -5.31
C GLY A 366 6.35 -11.39 -4.17
N TYR A 367 7.36 -11.65 -3.39
CA TYR A 367 7.34 -12.44 -2.17
C TYR A 367 8.09 -11.70 -1.08
N ASN A 368 7.54 -11.72 0.12
CA ASN A 368 8.26 -11.32 1.31
C ASN A 368 7.94 -12.27 2.47
N MET A 369 8.94 -12.60 3.25
CA MET A 369 8.82 -13.30 4.52
C MET A 369 9.43 -12.43 5.62
N TRP A 370 8.63 -12.08 6.61
CA TRP A 370 9.08 -11.49 7.86
C TRP A 370 9.17 -12.58 8.93
N TYR A 371 10.12 -12.45 9.87
CA TYR A 371 10.27 -13.35 11.01
C TYR A 371 10.66 -12.59 12.28
N GLU A 372 10.12 -13.04 13.39
CA GLU A 372 10.34 -12.50 14.74
C GLU A 372 11.79 -12.67 15.23
#